data_8f270937ac1b15596f35d864a5988a31
#
_entry.id   8f270937ac1b15596f35d864a5988a31
#
_cell.length_a   1.000
_cell.length_b   1.000
_cell.length_c   1.000
_cell.angle_alpha   90.00
_cell.angle_beta   90.00
_cell.angle_gamma   90.00
#
_symmetry.space_group_name_H-M   'P 1'
#
loop_
_entity.id
_entity.type
_entity.pdbx_description
1 polymer ?
#
loop_
_entity_poly.entity_id
_entity_poly.type
_entity_poly.pdbx_seq_one_letter_code
_entity_poly.pdbx_strand_id
1 'polypeptide(L)'
;MKLIKIILLLLITFSIPFKVISANDLKNILEEDGKLIFIRHAYAPGNGDPAGFEISNCTSQRNLNNEGIEQSKRIGKFFTKRNIVIDKVLSSEWCRCKDTAKYAFKNYETKSFLNS
;
A
#
# COMPACT_ATOMS: atom_id res chain seq x y z
N MET A 1 21.41 28.77 38.57
CA MET A 1 20.61 27.65 39.11
C MET A 1 19.16 27.63 38.62
N LYS A 2 18.46 28.75 38.56
CA LYS A 2 17.07 28.79 38.04
C LYS A 2 16.95 28.45 36.53
N LEU A 3 17.89 28.87 35.72
CA LEU A 3 17.92 28.64 34.27
C LEU A 3 18.11 27.15 33.92
N ILE A 4 18.96 26.45 34.64
CA ILE A 4 19.24 25.02 34.47
C ILE A 4 18.00 24.19 34.81
N LYS A 5 17.23 24.56 35.82
CA LYS A 5 15.96 23.88 36.19
C LYS A 5 14.86 24.06 35.13
N ILE A 6 14.82 25.23 34.47
CA ILE A 6 13.85 25.52 33.41
C ILE A 6 14.20 24.70 32.15
N ILE A 7 15.48 24.57 31.80
CA ILE A 7 15.95 23.78 30.66
C ILE A 7 15.69 22.28 30.91
N LEU A 8 15.90 21.80 32.16
CA LEU A 8 15.61 20.41 32.49
C LEU A 8 14.11 20.10 32.45
N LEU A 9 13.24 21.04 32.85
CA LEU A 9 11.80 20.91 32.78
C LEU A 9 11.27 20.91 31.32
N LEU A 10 11.88 21.68 30.44
CA LEU A 10 11.56 21.74 29.01
C LEU A 10 11.98 20.50 28.25
N LEU A 11 13.02 19.78 28.69
CA LEU A 11 13.45 18.51 28.09
C LEU A 11 12.55 17.33 28.44
N ILE A 12 11.77 17.40 29.52
CA ILE A 12 10.87 16.32 29.97
C ILE A 12 9.53 16.33 29.23
N THR A 13 9.13 17.46 28.62
CA THR A 13 7.81 17.61 28.00
C THR A 13 7.72 17.12 26.55
N PHE A 14 8.80 16.62 25.93
CA PHE A 14 8.80 16.22 24.52
C PHE A 14 8.89 14.69 24.30
N SER A 15 8.63 13.90 25.32
CA SER A 15 8.48 12.45 25.17
C SER A 15 7.02 12.08 24.89
N ILE A 16 6.50 12.49 23.72
CA ILE A 16 5.26 11.90 23.21
C ILE A 16 5.63 10.48 22.78
N PRO A 17 5.08 9.42 23.41
CA PRO A 17 5.32 8.06 22.96
C PRO A 17 4.69 7.90 21.57
N PHE A 18 5.52 7.92 20.54
CA PHE A 18 5.07 7.50 19.21
C PHE A 18 4.75 6.01 19.31
N LYS A 19 3.46 5.67 19.31
CA LYS A 19 3.02 4.28 19.30
C LYS A 19 3.32 3.71 17.91
N VAL A 20 4.45 3.04 17.76
CA VAL A 20 4.77 2.32 16.53
C VAL A 20 3.87 1.08 16.51
N ILE A 21 2.97 1.02 15.51
CA ILE A 21 2.14 -0.17 15.28
C ILE A 21 3.08 -1.30 14.86
N SER A 22 3.12 -2.38 15.64
CA SER A 22 3.93 -3.55 15.31
C SER A 22 3.31 -4.34 14.14
N ALA A 23 4.11 -5.17 13.48
CA ALA A 23 3.61 -6.04 12.41
C ALA A 23 2.56 -7.05 12.92
N ASN A 24 2.62 -7.42 14.21
CA ASN A 24 1.63 -8.29 14.83
C ASN A 24 0.31 -7.55 15.10
N ASP A 25 0.38 -6.27 15.54
CA ASP A 25 -0.82 -5.44 15.70
C ASP A 25 -1.53 -5.24 14.37
N LEU A 26 -0.77 -5.00 13.29
CA LEU A 26 -1.32 -4.87 11.95
C LEU A 26 -2.00 -6.18 11.50
N LYS A 27 -1.38 -7.34 11.75
CA LYS A 27 -1.99 -8.63 11.46
C LYS A 27 -3.34 -8.79 12.16
N ASN A 28 -3.40 -8.54 13.47
CA ASN A 28 -4.62 -8.67 14.26
C ASN A 28 -5.73 -7.75 13.71
N ILE A 29 -5.40 -6.51 13.32
CA ILE A 29 -6.35 -5.57 12.71
C ILE A 29 -6.89 -6.12 11.38
N LEU A 30 -6.03 -6.74 10.56
CA LEU A 30 -6.40 -7.23 9.24
C LEU A 30 -7.19 -8.55 9.28
N GLU A 31 -7.09 -9.30 10.36
CA GLU A 31 -7.84 -10.56 10.56
C GLU A 31 -9.24 -10.36 11.14
N GLU A 32 -9.61 -9.14 11.54
CA GLU A 32 -10.98 -8.84 11.95
C GLU A 32 -11.93 -8.87 10.75
N ASP A 33 -13.09 -9.50 10.92
CA ASP A 33 -14.11 -9.61 9.87
C ASP A 33 -14.61 -8.24 9.38
N GLY A 34 -14.99 -8.20 8.10
CA GLY A 34 -15.59 -7.01 7.48
C GLY A 34 -14.63 -5.88 7.18
N LYS A 35 -13.32 -6.10 7.16
CA LYS A 35 -12.32 -5.09 6.82
C LYS A 35 -12.12 -4.98 5.31
N LEU A 36 -11.96 -3.73 4.85
CA LEU A 36 -11.51 -3.41 3.50
C LEU A 36 -10.10 -2.84 3.56
N ILE A 37 -9.21 -3.37 2.72
CA ILE A 37 -7.84 -2.91 2.60
C ILE A 37 -7.70 -2.22 1.24
N PHE A 38 -7.36 -0.93 1.26
CA PHE A 38 -7.07 -0.18 0.04
C PHE A 38 -5.56 -0.11 -0.16
N ILE A 39 -5.10 -0.58 -1.32
CA ILE A 39 -3.68 -0.56 -1.70
C ILE A 39 -3.55 0.26 -2.98
N ARG A 40 -2.71 1.28 -2.95
CA ARG A 40 -2.32 1.97 -4.17
C ARG A 40 -1.49 1.02 -5.03
N HIS A 41 -1.58 1.15 -6.36
CA HIS A 41 -0.71 0.41 -7.28
C HIS A 41 0.77 0.54 -6.90
N ALA A 42 1.56 -0.49 -7.16
CA ALA A 42 3.00 -0.49 -6.95
C ALA A 42 3.71 0.56 -7.83
N TYR A 43 5.01 0.71 -7.67
CA TYR A 43 5.76 1.75 -8.34
C TYR A 43 5.65 1.69 -9.87
N ALA A 44 5.13 2.77 -10.43
CA ALA A 44 5.04 3.03 -11.85
C ALA A 44 5.73 4.37 -12.11
N PRO A 45 6.91 4.41 -12.76
CA PRO A 45 7.69 5.63 -12.94
C PRO A 45 6.94 6.69 -13.75
N GLY A 46 7.26 7.95 -13.50
CA GLY A 46 6.65 9.11 -14.17
C GLY A 46 5.42 9.66 -13.48
N ASN A 47 4.87 10.73 -14.02
CA ASN A 47 3.71 11.46 -13.53
C ASN A 47 2.61 11.43 -14.58
N GLY A 48 1.42 10.91 -14.21
CA GLY A 48 0.30 10.79 -15.12
C GLY A 48 0.49 9.73 -16.21
N ASP A 49 -0.49 9.62 -17.05
CA ASP A 49 -0.47 8.75 -18.25
C ASP A 49 -0.19 9.60 -19.49
N PRO A 50 0.39 9.04 -20.57
CA PRO A 50 0.60 9.76 -21.82
C PRO A 50 -0.71 10.34 -22.36
N ALA A 51 -0.63 11.45 -23.09
CA ALA A 51 -1.79 12.01 -23.79
C ALA A 51 -2.35 10.98 -24.78
N GLY A 52 -3.67 10.81 -24.77
CA GLY A 52 -4.35 9.84 -25.65
C GLY A 52 -4.27 8.38 -25.17
N PHE A 53 -3.96 8.16 -23.90
CA PHE A 53 -4.02 6.79 -23.33
C PHE A 53 -5.42 6.19 -23.45
N GLU A 54 -5.47 4.88 -23.57
CA GLU A 54 -6.71 4.10 -23.57
C GLU A 54 -6.67 3.10 -22.41
N ILE A 55 -7.77 3.02 -21.64
CA ILE A 55 -7.85 2.12 -20.47
C ILE A 55 -7.72 0.64 -20.86
N SER A 56 -8.14 0.28 -22.06
CA SER A 56 -8.05 -1.08 -22.61
C SER A 56 -6.69 -1.43 -23.20
N ASN A 57 -5.82 -0.44 -23.40
CA ASN A 57 -4.52 -0.62 -24.06
C ASN A 57 -3.36 -0.30 -23.11
N CYS A 58 -2.77 -1.35 -22.54
CA CYS A 58 -1.67 -1.19 -21.60
C CYS A 58 -0.43 -0.50 -22.18
N THR A 59 -0.16 -0.62 -23.48
CA THR A 59 1.01 0.01 -24.10
C THR A 59 0.90 1.53 -24.17
N SER A 60 -0.32 2.06 -24.07
CA SER A 60 -0.60 3.51 -24.03
C SER A 60 -0.55 4.11 -22.62
N GLN A 61 -0.38 3.28 -21.59
CA GLN A 61 -0.45 3.69 -20.20
C GLN A 61 0.92 3.75 -19.52
N ARG A 62 0.98 4.48 -18.41
CA ARG A 62 2.09 4.42 -17.48
C ARG A 62 1.99 3.12 -16.66
N ASN A 63 2.96 2.23 -16.83
CA ASN A 63 2.96 0.88 -16.27
C ASN A 63 4.00 0.69 -15.16
N LEU A 64 3.92 -0.42 -14.45
CA LEU A 64 4.96 -0.82 -13.50
C LEU A 64 6.28 -1.06 -14.25
N ASN A 65 7.38 -0.71 -13.60
CA ASN A 65 8.70 -1.19 -14.00
C ASN A 65 9.08 -2.44 -13.15
N ASN A 66 10.29 -2.95 -13.32
CA ASN A 66 10.77 -4.10 -12.56
C ASN A 66 10.74 -3.88 -11.05
N GLU A 67 11.02 -2.66 -10.58
CA GLU A 67 10.93 -2.30 -9.16
C GLU A 67 9.49 -2.43 -8.64
N GLY A 68 8.51 -1.93 -9.40
CA GLY A 68 7.09 -2.05 -9.06
C GLY A 68 6.61 -3.50 -9.05
N ILE A 69 7.09 -4.33 -9.98
CA ILE A 69 6.80 -5.76 -9.99
C ILE A 69 7.33 -6.43 -8.71
N GLU A 70 8.57 -6.16 -8.34
CA GLU A 70 9.16 -6.73 -7.12
C GLU A 70 8.48 -6.18 -5.85
N GLN A 71 8.06 -4.91 -5.85
CA GLN A 71 7.25 -4.34 -4.77
C GLN A 71 5.91 -5.09 -4.63
N SER A 72 5.22 -5.36 -5.74
CA SER A 72 3.98 -6.13 -5.75
C SER A 72 4.16 -7.52 -5.16
N LYS A 73 5.23 -8.22 -5.54
CA LYS A 73 5.59 -9.54 -4.97
C LYS A 73 5.84 -9.47 -3.47
N ARG A 74 6.51 -8.40 -2.98
CA ARG A 74 6.73 -8.19 -1.53
C ARG A 74 5.42 -7.95 -0.78
N ILE A 75 4.47 -7.22 -1.37
CA ILE A 75 3.12 -7.05 -0.81
C ILE A 75 2.46 -8.44 -0.63
N GLY A 76 2.44 -9.27 -1.65
CA GLY A 76 1.88 -10.63 -1.56
C GLY A 76 2.56 -11.48 -0.48
N LYS A 77 3.90 -11.44 -0.42
CA LYS A 77 4.67 -12.13 0.62
C LYS A 77 4.35 -11.65 2.04
N PHE A 78 4.01 -10.37 2.22
CA PHE A 78 3.59 -9.85 3.52
C PHE A 78 2.36 -10.60 4.05
N PHE A 79 1.33 -10.79 3.22
CA PHE A 79 0.11 -11.50 3.58
C PHE A 79 0.37 -12.99 3.82
N THR A 80 1.04 -13.65 2.88
CA THR A 80 1.27 -15.11 2.97
C THR A 80 2.15 -15.50 4.16
N LYS A 81 3.23 -14.76 4.43
CA LYS A 81 4.12 -15.03 5.57
C LYS A 81 3.44 -14.86 6.93
N ARG A 82 2.37 -14.08 6.99
CA ARG A 82 1.61 -13.83 8.22
C ARG A 82 0.32 -14.65 8.32
N ASN A 83 0.08 -15.50 7.32
CA ASN A 83 -1.16 -16.29 7.21
C ASN A 83 -2.42 -15.41 7.22
N ILE A 84 -2.35 -14.19 6.66
CA ILE A 84 -3.50 -13.32 6.52
C ILE A 84 -4.30 -13.79 5.31
N VAL A 85 -5.52 -14.22 5.54
CA VAL A 85 -6.43 -14.69 4.50
C VAL A 85 -7.10 -13.49 3.83
N ILE A 86 -7.10 -13.49 2.50
CA ILE A 86 -7.80 -12.49 1.69
C ILE A 86 -8.90 -13.21 0.92
N ASP A 87 -10.14 -12.91 1.22
CA ASP A 87 -11.30 -13.56 0.59
C ASP A 87 -11.46 -13.11 -0.87
N LYS A 88 -11.24 -11.83 -1.13
CA LYS A 88 -11.44 -11.25 -2.45
C LYS A 88 -10.49 -10.11 -2.74
N VAL A 89 -9.95 -10.08 -3.96
CA VAL A 89 -9.13 -8.99 -4.47
C VAL A 89 -9.87 -8.31 -5.61
N LEU A 90 -10.07 -7.01 -5.50
CA LEU A 90 -10.62 -6.16 -6.56
C LEU A 90 -9.54 -5.21 -7.06
N SER A 91 -9.52 -4.99 -8.37
CA SER A 91 -8.62 -4.04 -9.02
C SER A 91 -9.40 -3.10 -9.92
N SER A 92 -8.91 -1.88 -10.08
CA SER A 92 -9.34 -1.05 -11.19
C SER A 92 -8.87 -1.62 -12.54
N GLU A 93 -9.38 -1.08 -13.65
CA GLU A 93 -9.02 -1.52 -15.00
C GLU A 93 -7.64 -1.01 -15.45
N TRP A 94 -7.04 -0.05 -14.73
CA TRP A 94 -5.69 0.43 -15.02
C TRP A 94 -4.67 -0.70 -15.00
N CYS A 95 -3.84 -0.78 -16.04
CA CYS A 95 -2.89 -1.89 -16.18
C CYS A 95 -1.91 -2.00 -15.00
N ARG A 96 -1.40 -0.88 -14.49
CA ARG A 96 -0.55 -0.85 -13.28
C ARG A 96 -1.25 -1.41 -12.03
N CYS A 97 -2.58 -1.23 -11.92
CA CYS A 97 -3.36 -1.78 -10.80
C CYS A 97 -3.59 -3.28 -10.98
N LYS A 98 -3.96 -3.72 -12.18
CA LYS A 98 -4.11 -5.14 -12.53
C LYS A 98 -2.79 -5.89 -12.32
N ASP A 99 -1.67 -5.32 -12.75
CA ASP A 99 -0.35 -5.94 -12.57
C ASP A 99 0.03 -6.01 -11.09
N THR A 100 -0.24 -4.96 -10.31
CA THR A 100 -0.04 -5.01 -8.85
C THR A 100 -0.83 -6.15 -8.22
N ALA A 101 -2.11 -6.26 -8.53
CA ALA A 101 -2.98 -7.33 -8.01
C ALA A 101 -2.50 -8.72 -8.45
N LYS A 102 -2.14 -8.87 -9.73
CA LYS A 102 -1.64 -10.13 -10.31
C LYS A 102 -0.36 -10.61 -9.62
N TYR A 103 0.64 -9.73 -9.46
CA TYR A 103 1.92 -10.12 -8.87
C TYR A 103 1.85 -10.28 -7.35
N ALA A 104 0.95 -9.59 -6.67
CA ALA A 104 0.76 -9.72 -5.23
C ALA A 104 -0.13 -10.92 -4.86
N PHE A 105 -1.27 -11.09 -5.52
CA PHE A 105 -2.33 -12.00 -5.08
C PHE A 105 -2.71 -13.07 -6.10
N LYS A 106 -2.20 -13.03 -7.32
CA LYS A 106 -2.48 -13.92 -8.46
C LYS A 106 -3.90 -13.77 -9.02
N ASN A 107 -4.93 -13.99 -8.20
CA ASN A 107 -6.34 -13.93 -8.60
C ASN A 107 -6.94 -12.58 -8.18
N TYR A 108 -7.68 -11.96 -9.07
CA TYR A 108 -8.38 -10.69 -8.82
C TYR A 108 -9.53 -10.51 -9.82
N GLU A 109 -10.47 -9.64 -9.48
CA GLU A 109 -11.55 -9.19 -10.38
C GLU A 109 -11.36 -7.70 -10.69
N THR A 110 -11.58 -7.30 -11.93
CA THR A 110 -11.57 -5.87 -12.30
C THR A 110 -12.95 -5.24 -12.08
N LYS A 111 -12.95 -4.01 -11.63
CA LYS A 111 -14.16 -3.21 -11.39
C LYS A 111 -13.94 -1.79 -11.87
N SER A 112 -14.78 -1.35 -12.82
CA SER A 112 -14.68 0.00 -13.42
C SER A 112 -14.92 1.13 -12.41
N PHE A 113 -15.72 0.91 -11.37
CA PHE A 113 -15.94 1.90 -10.31
C PHE A 113 -14.67 2.22 -9.48
N LEU A 114 -13.60 1.46 -9.66
CA LEU A 114 -12.29 1.70 -9.03
C LEU A 114 -11.34 2.51 -9.93
N ASN A 115 -11.79 3.02 -11.07
CA ASN A 115 -10.94 3.73 -12.04
C ASN A 115 -10.66 5.21 -11.67
N SER A 116 -11.15 5.71 -10.55
CA SER A 116 -10.96 7.10 -10.08
C SER A 116 -9.50 7.45 -9.79
#